data_0d682c236374c8f8fc7f81fd70e5a337
#
_entry.id   0d682c236374c8f8fc7f81fd70e5a337
#
_cell.length_a   1.000
_cell.length_b   1.000
_cell.length_c   1.000
_cell.angle_alpha   90.00
_cell.angle_beta   90.00
_cell.angle_gamma   90.00
#
_symmetry.space_group_name_H-M   'P 1'
#
loop_
_entity.id
_entity.type
_entity.pdbx_description
1 polymer ?
#
loop_
_entity_poly.entity_id
_entity_poly.type
_entity_poly.pdbx_seq_one_letter_code
_entity_poly.pdbx_strand_id
1 'polypeptide(L)'
;LKGGQVMAESMGVNTFRSKMAVFIIASVFASISGWLYAHNQTFINPTPFSLQMGIDYLFMALLGGVGSVWGAILGSGIFTMMRQWLQDYLPIIFGSQGQYETIVFGLLIVALMQKAPTGLWPMLMKIMPKNLKPKDRHIQITDTTEKLAVHAMPSKGEVVLAAKEVTKKFGGLVANNKMSLQVHAGEILALIGPNGAGKSTMFNQLSGVDTPTSGEVIFKGEKINGQLSRLIASKGLSRTFQHVKILPEMSVLENVAIGAHLRGSKGVFASLLHLDRAEENVLLNEAKYQLERVGLGDYLYSEAGSLALGQQRILEIARALCSDPCLLLLDEPAAGLRLKEKQA
;
A
#
# COMPACT_ATOMS: atom_id res chain seq x y z
N LEU A 1 0.86 0.02 -2.61
CA LEU A 1 -0.30 0.68 -3.23
C LEU A 1 -1.63 0.34 -2.54
N LYS A 2 -1.75 -0.80 -1.85
CA LYS A 2 -2.98 -1.23 -1.13
C LYS A 2 -3.39 -0.21 -0.04
N GLY A 3 -2.43 0.47 0.60
CA GLY A 3 -2.67 1.53 1.60
C GLY A 3 -3.07 2.90 1.02
N GLY A 4 -3.10 3.05 -0.28
CA GLY A 4 -3.41 4.29 -0.99
C GLY A 4 -2.20 4.91 -1.70
N GLN A 5 -2.48 5.61 -2.81
CA GLN A 5 -1.44 6.20 -3.65
C GLN A 5 -0.68 7.33 -2.92
N VAL A 6 -1.40 8.22 -2.24
CA VAL A 6 -0.82 9.38 -1.54
C VAL A 6 0.16 8.93 -0.45
N MET A 7 -0.22 7.89 0.32
CA MET A 7 0.66 7.32 1.34
C MET A 7 1.94 6.73 0.72
N ALA A 8 1.81 5.93 -0.34
CA ALA A 8 2.96 5.33 -1.00
C ALA A 8 3.92 6.40 -1.56
N GLU A 9 3.40 7.46 -2.17
CA GLU A 9 4.19 8.58 -2.68
C GLU A 9 4.88 9.37 -1.56
N SER A 10 4.21 9.55 -0.41
CA SER A 10 4.80 10.21 0.76
C SER A 10 5.93 9.39 1.42
N MET A 11 6.00 8.09 1.11
CA MET A 11 7.11 7.21 1.51
C MET A 11 8.16 7.04 0.40
N GLY A 12 8.10 7.85 -0.66
CA GLY A 12 9.06 7.83 -1.74
C GLY A 12 8.79 6.84 -2.87
N VAL A 13 7.73 6.02 -2.77
CA VAL A 13 7.41 5.03 -3.80
C VAL A 13 6.96 5.72 -5.09
N ASN A 14 7.57 5.37 -6.20
CA ASN A 14 7.12 5.83 -7.52
C ASN A 14 5.92 4.99 -7.98
N THR A 15 4.72 5.45 -7.67
CA THR A 15 3.47 4.73 -7.97
C THR A 15 3.24 4.53 -9.46
N PHE A 16 3.67 5.48 -10.30
CA PHE A 16 3.60 5.35 -11.75
C PHE A 16 4.48 4.19 -12.25
N ARG A 17 5.76 4.15 -11.85
CA ARG A 17 6.67 3.06 -12.24
C ARG A 17 6.18 1.70 -11.74
N SER A 18 5.66 1.63 -10.51
CA SER A 18 5.12 0.39 -9.96
C SER A 18 3.89 -0.10 -10.74
N LYS A 19 2.97 0.81 -11.08
CA LYS A 19 1.79 0.49 -11.92
C LYS A 19 2.21 0.03 -13.32
N MET A 20 3.18 0.71 -13.92
CA MET A 20 3.73 0.34 -15.24
C MET A 20 4.39 -1.04 -15.21
N ALA A 21 5.17 -1.35 -14.18
CA ALA A 21 5.80 -2.67 -14.03
C ALA A 21 4.73 -3.79 -13.95
N VAL A 22 3.70 -3.60 -13.14
CA VAL A 22 2.57 -4.56 -13.05
C VAL A 22 1.87 -4.71 -14.40
N PHE A 23 1.62 -3.60 -15.09
CA PHE A 23 0.98 -3.62 -16.39
C PHE A 23 1.82 -4.37 -17.45
N ILE A 24 3.13 -4.13 -17.48
CA ILE A 24 4.07 -4.83 -18.38
C ILE A 24 4.07 -6.33 -18.09
N ILE A 25 4.18 -6.72 -16.82
CA ILE A 25 4.14 -8.14 -16.42
C ILE A 25 2.82 -8.79 -16.86
N ALA A 26 1.69 -8.14 -16.59
CA ALA A 26 0.38 -8.64 -17.01
C ALA A 26 0.28 -8.78 -18.54
N SER A 27 0.81 -7.81 -19.30
CA SER A 27 0.83 -7.84 -20.76
C SER A 27 1.69 -8.98 -21.31
N VAL A 28 2.83 -9.28 -20.66
CA VAL A 28 3.68 -10.42 -21.03
C VAL A 28 2.93 -11.74 -20.82
N PHE A 29 2.27 -11.92 -19.68
CA PHE A 29 1.46 -13.11 -19.44
C PHE A 29 0.31 -13.25 -20.42
N ALA A 30 -0.39 -12.14 -20.73
CA ALA A 30 -1.45 -12.14 -21.74
C ALA A 30 -0.92 -12.53 -23.13
N SER A 31 0.26 -12.02 -23.51
CA SER A 31 0.91 -12.37 -24.80
C SER A 31 1.30 -13.83 -24.86
N ILE A 32 1.87 -14.39 -23.79
CA ILE A 32 2.21 -15.83 -23.70
C ILE A 32 0.94 -16.67 -23.80
N SER A 33 -0.13 -16.28 -23.08
CA SER A 33 -1.43 -16.97 -23.13
C SER A 33 -2.01 -16.96 -24.54
N GLY A 34 -1.98 -15.80 -25.20
CA GLY A 34 -2.46 -15.68 -26.60
C GLY A 34 -1.64 -16.50 -27.58
N TRP A 35 -0.31 -16.55 -27.40
CA TRP A 35 0.57 -17.39 -28.20
C TRP A 35 0.26 -18.89 -28.02
N LEU A 36 0.11 -19.35 -26.77
CA LEU A 36 -0.25 -20.73 -26.47
C LEU A 36 -1.63 -21.08 -27.05
N TYR A 37 -2.61 -20.16 -26.94
CA TYR A 37 -3.91 -20.33 -27.54
C TYR A 37 -3.83 -20.51 -29.06
N ALA A 38 -3.07 -19.64 -29.75
CA ALA A 38 -2.87 -19.72 -31.20
C ALA A 38 -2.24 -21.04 -31.66
N HIS A 39 -1.31 -21.59 -30.85
CA HIS A 39 -0.69 -22.90 -31.14
C HIS A 39 -1.63 -24.10 -30.89
N ASN A 40 -2.50 -23.97 -29.90
CA ASN A 40 -3.45 -25.06 -29.57
C ASN A 40 -4.67 -25.09 -30.51
N GLN A 41 -5.04 -23.94 -31.07
CA GLN A 41 -6.18 -23.83 -31.98
C GLN A 41 -5.69 -23.77 -33.42
N THR A 42 -6.28 -24.59 -34.29
CA THR A 42 -5.99 -24.55 -35.75
C THR A 42 -6.63 -23.35 -36.43
N PHE A 43 -7.62 -22.72 -35.78
CA PHE A 43 -8.34 -21.55 -36.26
C PHE A 43 -8.55 -20.56 -35.11
N ILE A 44 -8.19 -19.30 -35.33
CA ILE A 44 -8.38 -18.21 -34.36
C ILE A 44 -9.66 -17.47 -34.70
N ASN A 45 -10.63 -17.45 -33.79
CA ASN A 45 -11.84 -16.63 -33.89
C ASN A 45 -11.79 -15.46 -32.87
N PRO A 46 -12.57 -14.39 -33.06
CA PRO A 46 -12.58 -13.23 -32.19
C PRO A 46 -13.30 -13.46 -30.84
N THR A 47 -14.02 -14.55 -30.64
CA THR A 47 -14.84 -14.82 -29.45
C THR A 47 -14.06 -14.73 -28.14
N PRO A 48 -12.85 -15.31 -27.99
CA PRO A 48 -12.05 -15.21 -26.77
C PRO A 48 -11.56 -13.80 -26.43
N PHE A 49 -11.64 -12.87 -27.37
CA PHE A 49 -11.22 -11.47 -27.20
C PHE A 49 -12.42 -10.52 -26.98
N SER A 50 -13.60 -11.08 -26.70
CA SER A 50 -14.82 -10.32 -26.44
C SER A 50 -14.82 -9.71 -25.02
N LEU A 51 -15.63 -8.65 -24.83
CA LEU A 51 -15.86 -8.06 -23.52
C LEU A 51 -16.40 -9.09 -22.51
N GLN A 52 -17.25 -10.01 -22.97
CA GLN A 52 -17.81 -11.07 -22.14
C GLN A 52 -16.72 -11.96 -21.53
N MET A 53 -15.72 -12.36 -22.32
CA MET A 53 -14.59 -13.13 -21.81
C MET A 53 -13.75 -12.32 -20.82
N GLY A 54 -13.62 -11.01 -21.01
CA GLY A 54 -12.97 -10.13 -20.03
C GLY A 54 -13.70 -10.13 -18.67
N ILE A 55 -15.01 -10.14 -18.68
CA ILE A 55 -15.85 -10.26 -17.48
C ILE A 55 -15.67 -11.65 -16.84
N ASP A 56 -15.65 -12.72 -17.64
CA ASP A 56 -15.41 -14.07 -17.16
C ASP A 56 -14.05 -14.21 -16.46
N TYR A 57 -12.98 -13.63 -17.01
CA TYR A 57 -11.66 -13.58 -16.36
C TYR A 57 -11.67 -12.82 -15.03
N LEU A 58 -12.43 -11.73 -14.95
CA LEU A 58 -12.62 -11.01 -13.70
C LEU A 58 -13.30 -11.89 -12.65
N PHE A 59 -14.35 -12.61 -13.03
CA PHE A 59 -15.05 -13.55 -12.14
C PHE A 59 -14.15 -14.70 -11.71
N MET A 60 -13.33 -15.27 -12.60
CA MET A 60 -12.34 -16.29 -12.24
C MET A 60 -11.38 -15.79 -11.14
N ALA A 61 -10.86 -14.56 -11.29
CA ALA A 61 -9.96 -13.96 -10.31
C ALA A 61 -10.66 -13.68 -8.97
N LEU A 62 -11.88 -13.14 -9.00
CA LEU A 62 -12.67 -12.85 -7.80
C LEU A 62 -13.06 -14.14 -7.06
N LEU A 63 -13.54 -15.15 -7.79
CA LEU A 63 -13.93 -16.44 -7.24
C LEU A 63 -12.77 -17.13 -6.52
N GLY A 64 -11.58 -17.11 -7.14
CA GLY A 64 -10.38 -17.68 -6.56
C GLY A 64 -9.86 -16.93 -5.35
N GLY A 65 -10.00 -15.62 -5.35
CA GLY A 65 -9.50 -14.70 -4.32
C GLY A 65 -8.39 -13.80 -4.85
N VAL A 66 -8.68 -12.51 -4.89
CA VAL A 66 -7.75 -11.48 -5.34
C VAL A 66 -6.55 -11.41 -4.39
N GLY A 67 -5.35 -11.49 -4.95
CA GLY A 67 -4.11 -11.42 -4.19
C GLY A 67 -3.40 -12.75 -3.97
N SER A 68 -3.97 -13.87 -4.48
CA SER A 68 -3.33 -15.19 -4.43
C SER A 68 -3.19 -15.80 -5.82
N VAL A 69 -1.96 -16.17 -6.20
CA VAL A 69 -1.70 -16.90 -7.47
C VAL A 69 -2.41 -18.25 -7.47
N TRP A 70 -2.37 -18.97 -6.35
CA TRP A 70 -3.10 -20.24 -6.19
C TRP A 70 -4.61 -20.04 -6.25
N GLY A 71 -5.11 -18.91 -5.73
CA GLY A 71 -6.49 -18.52 -5.86
C GLY A 71 -6.90 -18.35 -7.31
N ALA A 72 -6.10 -17.67 -8.13
CA ALA A 72 -6.39 -17.49 -9.56
C ALA A 72 -6.47 -18.83 -10.31
N ILE A 73 -5.56 -19.78 -10.03
CA ILE A 73 -5.57 -21.12 -10.62
C ILE A 73 -6.82 -21.89 -10.20
N LEU A 74 -7.15 -21.89 -8.90
CA LEU A 74 -8.34 -22.53 -8.36
C LEU A 74 -9.63 -21.92 -8.93
N GLY A 75 -9.71 -20.59 -8.96
CA GLY A 75 -10.86 -19.87 -9.46
C GLY A 75 -11.12 -20.14 -10.94
N SER A 76 -10.07 -20.14 -11.77
CA SER A 76 -10.21 -20.46 -13.20
C SER A 76 -10.64 -21.92 -13.41
N GLY A 77 -10.08 -22.87 -12.66
CA GLY A 77 -10.46 -24.29 -12.74
C GLY A 77 -11.91 -24.51 -12.35
N ILE A 78 -12.33 -24.00 -11.17
CA ILE A 78 -13.70 -24.15 -10.69
C ILE A 78 -14.70 -23.44 -11.63
N PHE A 79 -14.37 -22.23 -12.08
CA PHE A 79 -15.22 -21.48 -13.00
C PHE A 79 -15.44 -22.26 -14.29
N THR A 80 -14.36 -22.78 -14.90
CA THR A 80 -14.45 -23.52 -16.17
C THR A 80 -15.23 -24.81 -15.99
N MET A 81 -14.96 -25.59 -14.96
CA MET A 81 -15.71 -26.82 -14.67
C MET A 81 -17.19 -26.54 -14.41
N MET A 82 -17.50 -25.54 -13.63
CA MET A 82 -18.87 -25.16 -13.30
C MET A 82 -19.62 -24.70 -14.54
N ARG A 83 -18.99 -23.89 -15.41
CA ARG A 83 -19.57 -23.46 -16.66
C ARG A 83 -19.87 -24.65 -17.57
N GLN A 84 -18.94 -25.58 -17.72
CA GLN A 84 -19.10 -26.77 -18.54
C GLN A 84 -20.23 -27.66 -18.00
N TRP A 85 -20.29 -27.88 -16.70
CA TRP A 85 -21.37 -28.61 -16.06
C TRP A 85 -22.74 -27.99 -16.30
N LEU A 86 -22.85 -26.67 -16.17
CA LEU A 86 -24.10 -25.97 -16.47
C LEU A 86 -24.51 -26.12 -17.94
N GLN A 87 -23.54 -26.03 -18.86
CA GLN A 87 -23.80 -26.24 -20.29
C GLN A 87 -24.31 -27.65 -20.63
N ASP A 88 -23.76 -28.66 -19.95
CA ASP A 88 -24.10 -30.05 -20.21
C ASP A 88 -25.44 -30.44 -19.54
N TYR A 89 -25.74 -29.99 -18.34
CA TYR A 89 -26.86 -30.47 -17.53
C TYR A 89 -28.12 -29.57 -17.59
N LEU A 90 -28.00 -28.25 -17.76
CA LEU A 90 -29.18 -27.38 -17.82
C LEU A 90 -30.13 -27.70 -18.97
N PRO A 91 -29.67 -28.00 -20.21
CA PRO A 91 -30.57 -28.36 -21.32
C PRO A 91 -31.36 -29.64 -21.04
N ILE A 92 -30.80 -30.57 -20.26
CA ILE A 92 -31.46 -31.84 -19.88
C ILE A 92 -32.60 -31.57 -18.90
N ILE A 93 -32.43 -30.60 -17.98
CA ILE A 93 -33.39 -30.30 -16.92
C ILE A 93 -34.53 -29.37 -17.43
N PHE A 94 -34.19 -28.35 -18.20
CA PHE A 94 -35.12 -27.29 -18.63
C PHE A 94 -35.62 -27.42 -20.09
N GLY A 95 -35.14 -28.43 -20.80
CA GLY A 95 -35.76 -28.90 -22.06
C GLY A 95 -35.66 -27.96 -23.26
N SER A 96 -34.93 -26.89 -23.25
CA SER A 96 -34.77 -26.03 -24.45
C SER A 96 -33.72 -24.94 -24.35
N GLN A 97 -33.40 -24.40 -25.51
CA GLN A 97 -32.45 -23.37 -25.92
C GLN A 97 -32.61 -21.98 -25.26
N GLY A 98 -32.78 -21.89 -23.96
CA GLY A 98 -32.82 -20.61 -23.26
C GLY A 98 -31.43 -20.25 -22.66
N GLN A 99 -31.16 -18.97 -22.55
CA GLN A 99 -29.95 -18.46 -21.88
C GLN A 99 -30.01 -18.64 -20.33
N TYR A 100 -30.63 -19.74 -19.87
CA TYR A 100 -30.74 -20.05 -18.43
C TYR A 100 -29.39 -20.23 -17.77
N GLU A 101 -28.38 -20.69 -18.53
CA GLU A 101 -27.00 -20.84 -18.08
C GLU A 101 -26.47 -19.53 -17.49
N THR A 102 -26.61 -18.41 -18.19
CA THR A 102 -26.09 -17.11 -17.74
C THR A 102 -26.78 -16.63 -16.46
N ILE A 103 -28.10 -16.88 -16.33
CA ILE A 103 -28.87 -16.47 -15.14
C ILE A 103 -28.47 -17.31 -13.93
N VAL A 104 -28.48 -18.65 -14.09
CA VAL A 104 -28.11 -19.59 -13.02
C VAL A 104 -26.66 -19.34 -12.56
N PHE A 105 -25.77 -19.16 -13.53
CA PHE A 105 -24.37 -18.85 -13.29
C PHE A 105 -24.19 -17.54 -12.52
N GLY A 106 -24.88 -16.47 -12.93
CA GLY A 106 -24.86 -15.17 -12.25
C GLY A 106 -25.36 -15.28 -10.80
N LEU A 107 -26.47 -15.97 -10.56
CA LEU A 107 -27.00 -16.21 -9.21
C LEU A 107 -26.03 -17.01 -8.35
N LEU A 108 -25.37 -18.01 -8.91
CA LEU A 108 -24.41 -18.86 -8.21
C LEU A 108 -23.15 -18.07 -7.83
N ILE A 109 -22.65 -17.19 -8.71
CA ILE A 109 -21.54 -16.28 -8.40
C ILE A 109 -21.93 -15.31 -7.29
N VAL A 110 -23.11 -14.69 -7.35
CA VAL A 110 -23.57 -13.78 -6.29
C VAL A 110 -23.66 -14.50 -4.95
N ALA A 111 -24.22 -15.71 -4.90
CA ALA A 111 -24.29 -16.52 -3.69
C ALA A 111 -22.91 -16.90 -3.13
N LEU A 112 -21.95 -17.24 -4.02
CA LEU A 112 -20.57 -17.52 -3.64
C LEU A 112 -19.86 -16.28 -3.08
N MET A 113 -20.01 -15.12 -3.72
CA MET A 113 -19.42 -13.87 -3.28
C MET A 113 -19.99 -13.41 -1.92
N GLN A 114 -21.28 -13.69 -1.64
CA GLN A 114 -21.85 -13.42 -0.32
C GLN A 114 -21.26 -14.30 0.79
N LYS A 115 -20.99 -15.58 0.49
CA LYS A 115 -20.42 -16.53 1.47
C LYS A 115 -18.90 -16.46 1.58
N ALA A 116 -18.22 -16.10 0.51
CA ALA A 116 -16.75 -16.01 0.43
C ALA A 116 -16.30 -14.66 -0.17
N PRO A 117 -16.51 -13.54 0.54
CA PRO A 117 -16.19 -12.20 0.02
C PRO A 117 -14.70 -12.00 -0.29
N THR A 118 -13.82 -12.79 0.31
CA THR A 118 -12.37 -12.79 0.06
C THR A 118 -11.94 -13.82 -1.00
N GLY A 119 -12.89 -14.58 -1.56
CA GLY A 119 -12.66 -15.67 -2.50
C GLY A 119 -12.52 -17.05 -1.84
N LEU A 120 -12.50 -18.10 -2.68
CA LEU A 120 -12.47 -19.49 -2.23
C LEU A 120 -11.12 -19.90 -1.62
N TRP A 121 -9.99 -19.36 -2.12
CA TRP A 121 -8.67 -19.72 -1.61
C TRP A 121 -8.47 -19.40 -0.12
N PRO A 122 -8.76 -18.19 0.37
CA PRO A 122 -8.68 -17.90 1.79
C PRO A 122 -9.61 -18.75 2.65
N MET A 123 -10.80 -19.11 2.13
CA MET A 123 -11.73 -20.00 2.82
C MET A 123 -11.16 -21.42 2.93
N LEU A 124 -10.58 -21.92 1.84
CA LEU A 124 -9.93 -23.25 1.79
C LEU A 124 -8.73 -23.31 2.73
N MET A 125 -7.94 -22.25 2.80
CA MET A 125 -6.82 -22.10 3.71
C MET A 125 -7.24 -22.14 5.19
N LYS A 126 -8.43 -21.63 5.52
CA LYS A 126 -8.96 -21.73 6.91
C LYS A 126 -9.27 -23.17 7.31
N ILE A 127 -9.78 -23.97 6.38
CA ILE A 127 -10.20 -25.37 6.61
C ILE A 127 -8.99 -26.32 6.51
N MET A 128 -7.93 -25.92 5.81
CA MET A 128 -6.75 -26.76 5.57
C MET A 128 -6.02 -27.10 6.87
N PRO A 129 -5.63 -28.38 7.07
CA PRO A 129 -4.84 -28.79 8.22
C PRO A 129 -3.55 -27.99 8.35
N LYS A 130 -3.13 -27.70 9.59
CA LYS A 130 -1.92 -26.88 9.86
C LYS A 130 -0.65 -27.39 9.15
N ASN A 131 -0.54 -28.69 8.93
CA ASN A 131 0.62 -29.31 8.27
C ASN A 131 0.72 -29.01 6.76
N LEU A 132 -0.39 -28.64 6.11
CA LEU A 132 -0.46 -28.29 4.68
C LEU A 132 -0.55 -26.78 4.43
N LYS A 133 -0.72 -25.99 5.49
CA LYS A 133 -0.63 -24.53 5.34
C LYS A 133 0.79 -24.15 4.94
N PRO A 134 0.97 -23.25 3.96
CA PRO A 134 2.27 -22.67 3.73
C PRO A 134 2.79 -22.17 5.08
N LYS A 135 3.99 -22.60 5.46
CA LYS A 135 4.64 -22.05 6.65
C LYS A 135 4.66 -20.54 6.51
N ASP A 136 4.10 -19.85 7.50
CA ASP A 136 4.34 -18.41 7.63
C ASP A 136 5.85 -18.24 7.59
N ARG A 137 6.34 -17.61 6.53
CA ARG A 137 7.74 -17.25 6.44
C ARG A 137 7.97 -16.15 7.46
N HIS A 138 8.18 -16.54 8.71
CA HIS A 138 8.81 -15.60 9.64
C HIS A 138 10.13 -15.20 9.01
N ILE A 139 10.20 -13.94 8.60
CA ILE A 139 11.43 -13.35 8.12
C ILE A 139 12.40 -13.45 9.28
N GLN A 140 13.41 -14.32 9.14
CA GLN A 140 14.45 -14.42 10.15
C GLN A 140 15.39 -13.25 9.94
N ILE A 141 15.40 -12.34 10.90
CA ILE A 141 16.36 -11.26 10.95
C ILE A 141 17.68 -11.85 11.43
N THR A 142 18.71 -11.69 10.62
CA THR A 142 20.07 -11.95 11.07
C THR A 142 20.65 -10.63 11.55
N ASP A 143 21.14 -10.59 12.77
CA ASP A 143 21.78 -9.37 13.30
C ASP A 143 22.94 -8.98 12.39
N THR A 144 22.97 -7.74 11.93
CA THR A 144 24.01 -7.19 11.07
C THR A 144 24.60 -5.94 11.69
N THR A 145 25.89 -5.76 11.49
CA THR A 145 26.59 -4.53 11.85
C THR A 145 26.52 -3.45 10.78
N GLU A 146 26.04 -3.80 9.59
CA GLU A 146 25.82 -2.83 8.51
C GLU A 146 24.72 -1.85 8.91
N LYS A 147 25.00 -0.56 8.70
CA LYS A 147 24.06 0.53 8.95
C LYS A 147 23.64 1.15 7.63
N LEU A 148 22.39 1.52 7.54
CA LEU A 148 21.88 2.29 6.41
C LEU A 148 22.48 3.69 6.40
N ALA A 149 22.60 4.27 5.20
CA ALA A 149 22.97 5.67 5.08
C ALA A 149 21.97 6.56 5.84
N VAL A 150 22.48 7.53 6.57
CA VAL A 150 21.69 8.50 7.33
C VAL A 150 21.66 9.84 6.62
N HIS A 151 20.55 10.56 6.73
CA HIS A 151 20.49 11.93 6.23
C HIS A 151 21.37 12.84 7.07
N ALA A 152 22.03 13.80 6.40
CA ALA A 152 22.72 14.87 7.09
C ALA A 152 21.69 15.70 7.88
N MET A 153 21.84 15.71 9.20
CA MET A 153 20.96 16.47 10.07
C MET A 153 21.34 17.95 10.04
N PRO A 154 20.36 18.89 9.90
CA PRO A 154 20.63 20.32 10.00
C PRO A 154 21.18 20.71 11.37
N SER A 155 21.99 21.77 11.41
CA SER A 155 22.54 22.28 12.65
C SER A 155 21.43 22.82 13.56
N LYS A 156 21.55 22.64 14.88
CA LYS A 156 20.56 23.13 15.85
C LYS A 156 20.29 24.63 15.65
N GLY A 157 19.02 24.99 15.51
CA GLY A 157 18.58 26.37 15.26
C GLY A 157 18.57 26.79 13.79
N GLU A 158 19.04 25.94 12.87
CA GLU A 158 18.91 26.18 11.44
C GLU A 158 17.46 26.04 10.98
N VAL A 159 16.99 26.91 10.07
CA VAL A 159 15.64 26.80 9.51
C VAL A 159 15.55 25.60 8.58
N VAL A 160 14.81 24.58 8.99
CA VAL A 160 14.60 23.34 8.21
C VAL A 160 13.44 23.50 7.23
N LEU A 161 12.36 24.13 7.69
CA LEU A 161 11.16 24.36 6.87
C LEU A 161 10.69 25.79 7.05
N ALA A 162 10.36 26.46 5.96
CA ALA A 162 9.72 27.77 5.97
C ALA A 162 8.55 27.81 5.00
N ALA A 163 7.40 28.25 5.49
CA ALA A 163 6.26 28.63 4.65
C ALA A 163 6.13 30.15 4.68
N LYS A 164 6.04 30.79 3.51
CA LYS A 164 5.93 32.23 3.34
C LYS A 164 4.66 32.59 2.61
N GLU A 165 3.73 33.26 3.29
CA GLU A 165 2.44 33.75 2.77
C GLU A 165 1.65 32.67 1.99
N VAL A 166 1.70 31.43 2.46
CA VAL A 166 1.06 30.29 1.79
C VAL A 166 -0.45 30.45 1.81
N THR A 167 -1.03 30.46 0.62
CA THR A 167 -2.48 30.58 0.40
C THR A 167 -2.97 29.39 -0.39
N LYS A 168 -4.10 28.80 0.02
CA LYS A 168 -4.78 27.76 -0.73
C LYS A 168 -6.24 28.07 -0.93
N LYS A 169 -6.66 28.02 -2.19
CA LYS A 169 -8.04 28.20 -2.62
C LYS A 169 -8.56 26.94 -3.31
N PHE A 170 -9.76 26.53 -2.96
CA PHE A 170 -10.51 25.46 -3.63
C PHE A 170 -11.77 26.10 -4.23
N GLY A 171 -11.73 26.49 -5.50
CA GLY A 171 -12.81 27.29 -6.09
C GLY A 171 -13.00 28.60 -5.32
N GLY A 172 -14.21 28.79 -4.76
CA GLY A 172 -14.53 29.98 -3.96
C GLY A 172 -14.09 29.90 -2.49
N LEU A 173 -13.66 28.74 -1.99
CA LEU A 173 -13.24 28.55 -0.60
C LEU A 173 -11.76 28.84 -0.42
N VAL A 174 -11.42 29.74 0.50
CA VAL A 174 -10.04 29.99 0.93
C VAL A 174 -9.76 29.14 2.17
N ALA A 175 -9.02 28.04 2.02
CA ALA A 175 -8.69 27.12 3.10
C ALA A 175 -7.50 27.60 3.96
N ASN A 176 -6.50 28.18 3.34
CA ASN A 176 -5.38 28.89 3.99
C ASN A 176 -5.23 30.27 3.37
N ASN A 177 -4.98 31.29 4.18
CA ASN A 177 -4.81 32.65 3.71
C ASN A 177 -3.53 33.26 4.28
N LYS A 178 -2.51 33.42 3.41
CA LYS A 178 -1.21 34.04 3.73
C LYS A 178 -0.55 33.49 5.02
N MET A 179 -0.63 32.16 5.20
CA MET A 179 -0.03 31.50 6.36
C MET A 179 1.49 31.52 6.24
N SER A 180 2.15 31.96 7.31
CA SER A 180 3.61 31.95 7.41
C SER A 180 4.03 31.23 8.70
N LEU A 181 5.01 30.32 8.59
CA LEU A 181 5.62 29.63 9.72
C LEU A 181 7.06 29.23 9.39
N GLN A 182 7.85 29.00 10.41
CA GLN A 182 9.20 28.46 10.29
C GLN A 182 9.38 27.34 11.33
N VAL A 183 10.12 26.31 10.97
CA VAL A 183 10.50 25.22 11.86
C VAL A 183 12.02 25.15 11.87
N HIS A 184 12.61 25.19 13.06
CA HIS A 184 14.06 25.12 13.25
C HIS A 184 14.49 23.72 13.66
N ALA A 185 15.71 23.36 13.34
CA ALA A 185 16.29 22.10 13.77
C ALA A 185 16.35 21.98 15.30
N GLY A 186 15.82 20.88 15.84
CA GLY A 186 15.67 20.64 17.27
C GLY A 186 14.44 21.30 17.90
N GLU A 187 13.54 21.87 17.11
CA GLU A 187 12.30 22.48 17.57
C GLU A 187 11.10 21.52 17.40
N ILE A 188 10.14 21.61 18.31
CA ILE A 188 8.81 21.02 18.18
C ILE A 188 7.81 22.15 18.01
N LEU A 189 7.26 22.29 16.78
CA LEU A 189 6.26 23.29 16.46
C LEU A 189 4.86 22.64 16.40
N ALA A 190 3.91 23.17 17.17
CA ALA A 190 2.52 22.72 17.14
C ALA A 190 1.62 23.67 16.35
N LEU A 191 0.92 23.13 15.35
CA LEU A 191 -0.13 23.83 14.62
C LEU A 191 -1.50 23.52 15.24
N ILE A 192 -2.04 24.49 15.97
CA ILE A 192 -3.30 24.33 16.71
C ILE A 192 -4.42 25.18 16.07
N GLY A 193 -5.66 24.75 16.24
CA GLY A 193 -6.85 25.44 15.74
C GLY A 193 -8.08 24.53 15.69
N PRO A 194 -9.29 25.08 15.51
CA PRO A 194 -10.53 24.30 15.42
C PRO A 194 -10.56 23.40 14.16
N ASN A 195 -11.54 22.49 14.13
CA ASN A 195 -11.78 21.68 12.94
C ASN A 195 -12.21 22.60 11.79
N GLY A 196 -11.68 22.34 10.59
CA GLY A 196 -11.91 23.20 9.42
C GLY A 196 -10.99 24.42 9.31
N ALA A 197 -10.09 24.68 10.27
CA ALA A 197 -9.15 25.82 10.24
C ALA A 197 -8.02 25.69 9.20
N GLY A 198 -8.04 24.68 8.33
CA GLY A 198 -7.04 24.51 7.27
C GLY A 198 -5.76 23.79 7.70
N LYS A 199 -5.67 23.20 8.91
CA LYS A 199 -4.47 22.52 9.40
C LYS A 199 -4.00 21.40 8.45
N SER A 200 -4.87 20.45 8.14
CA SER A 200 -4.54 19.34 7.24
C SER A 200 -4.23 19.82 5.81
N THR A 201 -4.88 20.91 5.38
CA THR A 201 -4.55 21.57 4.10
C THR A 201 -3.12 22.13 4.12
N MET A 202 -2.71 22.77 5.23
CA MET A 202 -1.34 23.24 5.38
C MET A 202 -0.34 22.08 5.38
N PHE A 203 -0.60 21.00 6.12
CA PHE A 203 0.22 19.79 6.10
C PHE A 203 0.35 19.19 4.69
N ASN A 204 -0.72 19.18 3.90
CA ASN A 204 -0.70 18.72 2.51
C ASN A 204 0.25 19.58 1.64
N GLN A 205 0.26 20.89 1.86
CA GLN A 205 1.13 21.82 1.11
C GLN A 205 2.59 21.69 1.54
N LEU A 206 2.86 21.54 2.85
CA LEU A 206 4.21 21.36 3.38
C LEU A 206 4.84 20.03 2.93
N SER A 207 4.04 19.01 2.69
CA SER A 207 4.51 17.66 2.27
C SER A 207 4.41 17.39 0.77
N GLY A 208 3.98 18.38 -0.04
CA GLY A 208 3.83 18.23 -1.49
C GLY A 208 2.70 17.30 -1.94
N VAL A 209 1.77 16.95 -1.05
CA VAL A 209 0.53 16.24 -1.41
C VAL A 209 -0.39 17.18 -2.20
N ASP A 210 -0.33 18.46 -1.89
CA ASP A 210 -1.06 19.50 -2.61
C ASP A 210 -0.16 20.72 -2.81
N THR A 211 -0.41 21.49 -3.87
CA THR A 211 0.38 22.68 -4.20
C THR A 211 -0.33 23.93 -3.71
N PRO A 212 0.36 24.87 -3.05
CA PRO A 212 -0.20 26.20 -2.72
C PRO A 212 -0.71 26.92 -3.96
N THR A 213 -1.79 27.68 -3.82
CA THR A 213 -2.27 28.60 -4.88
C THR A 213 -1.32 29.78 -5.04
N SER A 214 -0.77 30.29 -3.92
CA SER A 214 0.27 31.32 -3.88
C SER A 214 1.11 31.19 -2.61
N GLY A 215 2.21 31.91 -2.53
CA GLY A 215 3.20 31.81 -1.47
C GLY A 215 4.24 30.74 -1.76
N GLU A 216 5.14 30.51 -0.83
CA GLU A 216 6.29 29.62 -1.01
C GLU A 216 6.46 28.69 0.18
N VAL A 217 6.81 27.43 -0.13
CA VAL A 217 7.27 26.44 0.85
C VAL A 217 8.73 26.11 0.52
N ILE A 218 9.59 26.29 1.50
CA ILE A 218 11.04 26.11 1.38
C ILE A 218 11.46 25.04 2.40
N PHE A 219 12.11 24.00 1.94
CA PHE A 219 12.64 22.91 2.78
C PHE A 219 14.13 22.78 2.56
N LYS A 220 14.94 22.87 3.64
CA LYS A 220 16.41 22.87 3.60
C LYS A 220 16.98 23.88 2.59
N GLY A 221 16.42 25.09 2.56
CA GLY A 221 16.82 26.16 1.65
C GLY A 221 16.32 26.05 0.21
N GLU A 222 15.66 24.97 -0.16
CA GLU A 222 15.15 24.73 -1.51
C GLU A 222 13.63 24.90 -1.57
N LYS A 223 13.14 25.60 -2.59
CA LYS A 223 11.70 25.74 -2.87
C LYS A 223 11.13 24.40 -3.34
N ILE A 224 10.10 23.92 -2.65
CA ILE A 224 9.47 22.61 -2.91
C ILE A 224 8.06 22.70 -3.51
N ASN A 225 7.58 23.91 -3.82
CA ASN A 225 6.27 24.10 -4.45
C ASN A 225 6.14 23.29 -5.75
N GLY A 226 5.10 22.47 -5.85
CA GLY A 226 4.85 21.62 -7.03
C GLY A 226 5.77 20.43 -7.19
N GLN A 227 6.72 20.23 -6.28
CA GLN A 227 7.49 18.97 -6.25
C GLN A 227 6.60 17.83 -5.78
N LEU A 228 6.82 16.64 -6.32
CA LEU A 228 6.10 15.43 -5.93
C LEU A 228 6.47 15.01 -4.51
N SER A 229 5.50 14.57 -3.70
CA SER A 229 5.71 14.12 -2.32
C SER A 229 6.88 13.15 -2.17
N ARG A 230 7.05 12.23 -3.13
CA ARG A 230 8.16 11.27 -3.11
C ARG A 230 9.55 11.90 -3.20
N LEU A 231 9.69 13.02 -3.92
CA LEU A 231 10.95 13.76 -4.00
C LEU A 231 11.22 14.55 -2.73
N ILE A 232 10.17 15.06 -2.09
CA ILE A 232 10.27 15.74 -0.80
C ILE A 232 10.63 14.73 0.28
N ALA A 233 10.02 13.54 0.26
CA ALA A 233 10.35 12.44 1.16
C ALA A 233 11.81 12.01 1.03
N SER A 234 12.35 11.91 -0.20
CA SER A 234 13.77 11.57 -0.42
C SER A 234 14.76 12.63 0.09
N LYS A 235 14.29 13.85 0.36
CA LYS A 235 15.09 14.92 1.00
C LYS A 235 15.08 14.87 2.53
N GLY A 236 14.31 13.93 3.12
CA GLY A 236 14.22 13.70 4.55
C GLY A 236 13.01 14.34 5.24
N LEU A 237 11.91 14.62 4.53
CA LEU A 237 10.66 15.02 5.13
C LEU A 237 9.70 13.83 5.17
N SER A 238 9.34 13.35 6.36
CA SER A 238 8.35 12.30 6.54
C SER A 238 7.06 12.82 7.16
N ARG A 239 5.97 12.11 6.89
CA ARG A 239 4.63 12.49 7.37
C ARG A 239 3.82 11.26 7.79
N THR A 240 3.04 11.41 8.87
CA THR A 240 1.92 10.52 9.20
C THR A 240 0.62 11.06 8.62
N PHE A 241 -0.43 10.23 8.62
CA PHE A 241 -1.76 10.60 8.11
C PHE A 241 -2.81 10.56 9.21
N GLN A 242 -3.87 11.35 9.08
CA GLN A 242 -4.97 11.41 10.02
C GLN A 242 -5.65 10.03 10.21
N HIS A 243 -5.83 9.28 9.13
CA HIS A 243 -6.32 7.90 9.20
C HIS A 243 -5.17 6.93 9.15
N VAL A 244 -5.16 5.98 10.07
CA VAL A 244 -4.14 4.93 10.13
C VAL A 244 -4.10 4.16 8.81
N LYS A 245 -2.95 4.18 8.15
CA LYS A 245 -2.71 3.56 6.85
C LYS A 245 -1.64 2.47 6.97
N ILE A 246 -1.98 1.39 7.69
CA ILE A 246 -1.15 0.20 7.77
C ILE A 246 -1.56 -0.85 6.74
N LEU A 247 -0.72 -1.84 6.55
CA LEU A 247 -1.02 -3.05 5.77
C LEU A 247 -1.38 -4.15 6.78
N PRO A 248 -2.67 -4.41 7.05
CA PRO A 248 -3.11 -5.22 8.18
C PRO A 248 -2.68 -6.69 8.08
N GLU A 249 -2.47 -7.19 6.86
CA GLU A 249 -2.07 -8.57 6.56
C GLU A 249 -0.55 -8.80 6.68
N MET A 250 0.23 -7.73 6.80
CA MET A 250 1.69 -7.78 6.98
C MET A 250 2.02 -7.75 8.47
N SER A 251 3.19 -8.27 8.83
CA SER A 251 3.71 -8.14 10.19
C SER A 251 3.99 -6.68 10.54
N VAL A 252 4.08 -6.41 11.83
CA VAL A 252 4.47 -5.10 12.38
C VAL A 252 5.84 -4.69 11.84
N LEU A 253 6.79 -5.62 11.81
CA LEU A 253 8.14 -5.42 11.29
C LEU A 253 8.14 -5.02 9.82
N GLU A 254 7.45 -5.77 8.96
CA GLU A 254 7.36 -5.48 7.53
C GLU A 254 6.71 -4.14 7.25
N ASN A 255 5.67 -3.77 8.03
CA ASN A 255 5.04 -2.45 7.92
C ASN A 255 6.03 -1.31 8.15
N VAL A 256 6.94 -1.44 9.13
CA VAL A 256 7.95 -0.42 9.43
C VAL A 256 9.07 -0.44 8.40
N ALA A 257 9.50 -1.62 7.95
CA ALA A 257 10.54 -1.75 6.92
C ALA A 257 10.20 -1.04 5.61
N ILE A 258 8.90 -0.94 5.25
CA ILE A 258 8.45 -0.14 4.09
C ILE A 258 8.89 1.32 4.21
N GLY A 259 8.97 1.87 5.44
CA GLY A 259 9.44 3.24 5.69
C GLY A 259 10.89 3.47 5.23
N ALA A 260 11.72 2.44 5.28
CA ALA A 260 13.11 2.51 4.84
C ALA A 260 13.30 2.35 3.32
N HIS A 261 12.22 2.23 2.53
CA HIS A 261 12.27 1.98 1.08
C HIS A 261 13.22 2.91 0.31
N LEU A 262 13.27 4.19 0.68
CA LEU A 262 14.15 5.18 0.03
C LEU A 262 15.64 4.99 0.38
N ARG A 263 15.95 4.25 1.43
CA ARG A 263 17.32 3.97 1.90
C ARG A 263 17.90 2.71 1.27
N GLY A 264 17.06 1.92 0.56
CA GLY A 264 17.47 0.78 -0.25
C GLY A 264 17.85 1.20 -1.67
N SER A 265 18.75 0.45 -2.29
CA SER A 265 19.28 0.68 -3.64
C SER A 265 18.79 -0.35 -4.66
N LYS A 266 18.38 -1.52 -4.21
CA LYS A 266 17.98 -2.63 -5.08
C LYS A 266 16.58 -2.42 -5.65
N GLY A 267 16.43 -2.74 -6.93
CA GLY A 267 15.16 -2.61 -7.64
C GLY A 267 14.34 -3.89 -7.69
N VAL A 268 13.12 -3.79 -8.24
CA VAL A 268 12.15 -4.90 -8.35
C VAL A 268 12.73 -6.17 -8.98
N PHE A 269 13.60 -6.05 -9.98
CA PHE A 269 14.23 -7.22 -10.61
C PHE A 269 15.20 -7.95 -9.69
N ALA A 270 15.96 -7.22 -8.85
CA ALA A 270 16.83 -7.82 -7.86
C ALA A 270 16.03 -8.56 -6.80
N SER A 271 14.91 -7.98 -6.34
CA SER A 271 13.99 -8.62 -5.41
C SER A 271 13.35 -9.88 -6.00
N LEU A 272 12.95 -9.85 -7.27
CA LEU A 272 12.38 -11.01 -7.96
C LEU A 272 13.37 -12.19 -8.00
N LEU A 273 14.65 -11.90 -8.17
CA LEU A 273 15.74 -12.90 -8.21
C LEU A 273 16.36 -13.17 -6.83
N HIS A 274 15.80 -12.59 -5.76
CA HIS A 274 16.32 -12.71 -4.39
C HIS A 274 17.79 -12.27 -4.22
N LEU A 275 18.23 -11.30 -5.02
CA LEU A 275 19.61 -10.75 -4.98
C LEU A 275 19.74 -9.58 -3.97
N ASP A 276 18.66 -9.22 -3.31
CA ASP A 276 18.55 -8.12 -2.35
C ASP A 276 18.51 -8.57 -0.90
N ARG A 277 18.63 -9.86 -0.60
CA ARG A 277 18.49 -10.42 0.76
C ARG A 277 19.38 -9.77 1.81
N ALA A 278 20.61 -9.41 1.47
CA ALA A 278 21.51 -8.74 2.40
C ALA A 278 20.99 -7.33 2.75
N GLU A 279 20.59 -6.55 1.72
CA GLU A 279 20.02 -5.22 1.92
C GLU A 279 18.68 -5.29 2.66
N GLU A 280 17.82 -6.24 2.30
CA GLU A 280 16.55 -6.48 3.00
C GLU A 280 16.76 -6.74 4.49
N ASN A 281 17.78 -7.55 4.84
CA ASN A 281 18.12 -7.81 6.23
C ASN A 281 18.55 -6.54 6.97
N VAL A 282 19.30 -5.64 6.33
CA VAL A 282 19.69 -4.35 6.92
C VAL A 282 18.46 -3.45 7.14
N LEU A 283 17.53 -3.40 6.17
CA LEU A 283 16.27 -2.66 6.30
C LEU A 283 15.38 -3.20 7.44
N LEU A 284 15.34 -4.52 7.59
CA LEU A 284 14.58 -5.17 8.67
C LEU A 284 15.20 -4.92 10.06
N ASN A 285 16.53 -4.90 10.17
CA ASN A 285 17.21 -4.54 11.42
C ASN A 285 16.93 -3.09 11.81
N GLU A 286 16.94 -2.16 10.85
CA GLU A 286 16.53 -0.77 11.11
C GLU A 286 15.09 -0.70 11.59
N ALA A 287 14.18 -1.42 10.93
CA ALA A 287 12.78 -1.47 11.33
C ALA A 287 12.59 -2.03 12.75
N LYS A 288 13.33 -3.10 13.11
CA LYS A 288 13.38 -3.65 14.47
C LYS A 288 13.84 -2.60 15.48
N TYR A 289 14.94 -1.91 15.18
CA TYR A 289 15.45 -0.84 16.04
C TYR A 289 14.42 0.27 16.29
N GLN A 290 13.72 0.73 15.23
CA GLN A 290 12.70 1.76 15.39
C GLN A 290 11.49 1.25 16.18
N LEU A 291 11.07 0.00 16.01
CA LEU A 291 10.00 -0.62 16.78
C LEU A 291 10.34 -0.76 18.27
N GLU A 292 11.56 -1.14 18.58
CA GLU A 292 12.04 -1.20 19.97
C GLU A 292 12.03 0.20 20.62
N ARG A 293 12.45 1.23 19.89
CA ARG A 293 12.43 2.63 20.36
C ARG A 293 11.02 3.13 20.71
N VAL A 294 10.01 2.69 19.98
CA VAL A 294 8.62 3.13 20.22
C VAL A 294 7.82 2.15 21.10
N GLY A 295 8.49 1.14 21.71
CA GLY A 295 7.87 0.18 22.62
C GLY A 295 7.00 -0.89 21.95
N LEU A 296 7.21 -1.19 20.67
CA LEU A 296 6.51 -2.24 19.94
C LEU A 296 7.40 -3.47 19.65
N GLY A 297 8.55 -3.60 20.33
CA GLY A 297 9.50 -4.70 20.12
C GLY A 297 8.91 -6.09 20.34
N ASP A 298 7.95 -6.25 21.26
CA ASP A 298 7.31 -7.54 21.52
C ASP A 298 6.34 -8.00 20.42
N TYR A 299 5.97 -7.09 19.51
CA TYR A 299 4.96 -7.33 18.45
C TYR A 299 5.54 -7.52 17.06
N LEU A 300 6.87 -7.62 16.90
CA LEU A 300 7.56 -7.63 15.59
C LEU A 300 6.90 -8.53 14.54
N TYR A 301 6.56 -9.75 14.92
CA TYR A 301 6.02 -10.77 14.03
C TYR A 301 4.49 -10.90 14.08
N SER A 302 3.83 -10.07 14.88
CA SER A 302 2.37 -10.03 14.93
C SER A 302 1.81 -9.38 13.67
N GLU A 303 0.61 -9.78 13.25
CA GLU A 303 -0.11 -9.08 12.18
C GLU A 303 -0.42 -7.65 12.63
N ALA A 304 -0.10 -6.66 11.80
CA ALA A 304 -0.33 -5.25 12.13
C ALA A 304 -1.81 -4.94 12.37
N GLY A 305 -2.72 -5.66 11.67
CA GLY A 305 -4.17 -5.53 11.86
C GLY A 305 -4.67 -5.99 13.21
N SER A 306 -3.92 -6.83 13.94
CA SER A 306 -4.30 -7.32 15.28
C SER A 306 -3.99 -6.33 16.40
N LEU A 307 -3.18 -5.30 16.13
CA LEU A 307 -2.82 -4.28 17.11
C LEU A 307 -4.02 -3.41 17.49
N ALA A 308 -4.05 -2.92 18.73
CA ALA A 308 -4.98 -1.88 19.15
C ALA A 308 -4.75 -0.59 18.33
N LEU A 309 -5.79 0.24 18.16
CA LEU A 309 -5.72 1.46 17.34
C LEU A 309 -4.58 2.40 17.77
N GLY A 310 -4.33 2.53 19.07
CA GLY A 310 -3.20 3.31 19.61
C GLY A 310 -1.86 2.76 19.16
N GLN A 311 -1.67 1.45 19.26
CA GLN A 311 -0.45 0.78 18.80
C GLN A 311 -0.26 0.89 17.27
N GLN A 312 -1.35 0.85 16.49
CA GLN A 312 -1.29 1.07 15.05
C GLN A 312 -0.83 2.49 14.70
N ARG A 313 -1.20 3.50 15.50
CA ARG A 313 -0.67 4.87 15.33
C ARG A 313 0.82 4.96 15.67
N ILE A 314 1.24 4.33 16.75
CA ILE A 314 2.66 4.25 17.10
C ILE A 314 3.44 3.53 15.99
N LEU A 315 2.87 2.47 15.39
CA LEU A 315 3.44 1.78 14.25
C LEU A 315 3.64 2.71 13.03
N GLU A 316 2.68 3.61 12.74
CA GLU A 316 2.84 4.61 11.68
C GLU A 316 3.98 5.59 11.96
N ILE A 317 4.16 5.99 13.23
CA ILE A 317 5.28 6.85 13.63
C ILE A 317 6.61 6.09 13.45
N ALA A 318 6.70 4.84 13.92
CA ALA A 318 7.88 4.00 13.72
C ALA A 318 8.25 3.86 12.23
N ARG A 319 7.24 3.65 11.39
CA ARG A 319 7.43 3.59 9.93
C ARG A 319 7.95 4.89 9.35
N ALA A 320 7.43 6.04 9.80
CA ALA A 320 7.93 7.33 9.37
C ALA A 320 9.37 7.59 9.87
N LEU A 321 9.72 7.18 11.08
CA LEU A 321 11.09 7.27 11.63
C LEU A 321 12.07 6.37 10.87
N CYS A 322 11.62 5.23 10.35
CA CYS A 322 12.46 4.30 9.61
C CYS A 322 13.01 4.89 8.28
N SER A 323 12.39 5.95 7.76
CA SER A 323 12.91 6.71 6.63
C SER A 323 14.07 7.65 6.99
N ASP A 324 14.45 7.73 8.26
CA ASP A 324 15.48 8.63 8.80
C ASP A 324 15.19 10.11 8.46
N PRO A 325 14.06 10.67 8.88
CA PRO A 325 13.68 12.01 8.51
C PRO A 325 14.42 13.08 9.31
N CYS A 326 14.81 14.18 8.66
CA CYS A 326 15.25 15.39 9.36
C CYS A 326 14.09 16.30 9.79
N LEU A 327 12.88 16.07 9.23
CA LEU A 327 11.63 16.71 9.65
C LEU A 327 10.50 15.69 9.61
N LEU A 328 9.78 15.55 10.73
CA LEU A 328 8.61 14.68 10.86
C LEU A 328 7.35 15.52 11.06
N LEU A 329 6.38 15.38 10.17
CA LEU A 329 5.06 15.99 10.25
C LEU A 329 4.06 14.98 10.84
N LEU A 330 3.52 15.26 12.01
CA LEU A 330 2.55 14.41 12.71
C LEU A 330 1.16 15.03 12.64
N ASP A 331 0.22 14.38 11.93
CA ASP A 331 -1.16 14.82 11.79
C ASP A 331 -2.03 14.12 12.85
N GLU A 332 -2.45 14.87 13.87
CA GLU A 332 -3.26 14.40 15.02
C GLU A 332 -2.69 13.12 15.68
N PRO A 333 -1.43 13.07 16.10
CA PRO A 333 -0.78 11.84 16.57
C PRO A 333 -1.45 11.23 17.81
N ALA A 334 -2.10 12.04 18.63
CA ALA A 334 -2.75 11.61 19.89
C ALA A 334 -4.24 11.28 19.73
N ALA A 335 -4.82 11.38 18.52
CA ALA A 335 -6.23 11.08 18.30
C ALA A 335 -6.50 9.58 18.48
N GLY A 336 -7.45 9.23 19.38
CA GLY A 336 -7.80 7.83 19.68
C GLY A 336 -6.85 7.09 20.62
N LEU A 337 -5.80 7.72 21.13
CA LEU A 337 -4.92 7.15 22.17
C LEU A 337 -5.62 7.18 23.54
N ARG A 338 -5.45 6.10 24.31
CA ARG A 338 -5.86 6.08 25.73
C ARG A 338 -4.92 6.96 26.56
N LEU A 339 -5.38 7.39 27.75
CA LEU A 339 -4.60 8.26 28.64
C LEU A 339 -3.19 7.72 28.95
N LYS A 340 -3.05 6.40 29.13
CA LYS A 340 -1.74 5.76 29.38
C LYS A 340 -0.82 5.79 28.15
N GLU A 341 -1.36 5.73 26.95
CA GLU A 341 -0.61 5.76 25.69
C GLU A 341 -0.21 7.19 25.27
N LYS A 342 -0.81 8.21 25.91
CA LYS A 342 -0.48 9.63 25.69
C LYS A 342 0.72 10.10 26.53
N GLN A 343 1.11 9.30 27.53
CA GLN A 343 2.20 9.64 28.47
C GLN A 343 3.51 8.91 28.15
N ALA A 344 3.51 7.94 27.24
CA ALA A 344 4.67 7.25 26.71
C ALA A 344 5.23 7.98 25.48
#